data_6161d5c2e53e4e38ae8762370fb96ae4
#
_entry.id   6161d5c2e53e4e38ae8762370fb96ae4
#
_cell.length_a   1.000
_cell.length_b   1.000
_cell.length_c   1.000
_cell.angle_alpha   90.00
_cell.angle_beta   90.00
_cell.angle_gamma   90.00
#
_symmetry.space_group_name_H-M   'P 1'
#
loop_
_entity.id
_entity.type
_entity.pdbx_description
1 polymer ?
#
loop_
_entity_poly.entity_id
_entity_poly.type
_entity_poly.pdbx_seq_one_letter_code
_entity_poly.pdbx_strand_id
1 'polypeptide(L)'
;MTDRESQHSDDSERPIDILRPARVTRRFGANEPDIPALVFRRGAIVVPTRPLQCPSMAHLDERVAATIEHERSVEGLREMTLAWALRSYRSLRRYVMEEREDGAFLSGDVERQLLVLQGWIAWLRLHDVSRVSINSYWRGATSLFRWMSVREGTVNPFAYLAAPRVGRVNPKSLTRTNAEAVLDFVRNYNWQTRLARTRNLSIVGLMLLAGLRRGELRRLKNADVELENHTIRIVAGKGRYGGKDRTCYMPPQLREILVEYVLERRRAGRTHVEFLTSVGANRGVTEQPIRRVCDVAGRALGIRLTPHMLRHTYATLLRQAGVPDRVSMDLLGHASLTMLQRYSHVFSGEHLREASKLRLDLDPRD
;
A
#
# COMPACT_ATOMS: atom_id res chain seq x y z
N MET A 1 60.89 39.17 7.01
CA MET A 1 61.32 37.93 6.38
C MET A 1 60.10 37.01 6.51
N THR A 2 59.19 37.12 5.56
CA THR A 2 59.00 36.30 4.34
C THR A 2 59.05 34.82 4.64
N ASP A 3 57.90 34.15 4.65
CA ASP A 3 57.62 33.33 3.50
C ASP A 3 56.11 32.92 3.45
N ARG A 4 55.59 33.07 2.25
CA ARG A 4 54.31 32.60 1.81
C ARG A 4 54.45 31.12 1.42
N GLU A 5 53.58 30.26 1.88
CA GLU A 5 53.36 28.98 1.20
C GLU A 5 51.88 28.79 0.84
N SER A 6 51.76 28.39 -0.36
CA SER A 6 50.60 28.24 -1.21
C SER A 6 49.63 27.20 -0.73
N GLN A 7 48.35 27.55 -0.69
CA GLN A 7 47.23 26.62 -0.66
C GLN A 7 47.03 26.00 -2.03
N HIS A 8 47.26 24.68 -2.12
CA HIS A 8 46.72 23.85 -3.20
C HIS A 8 45.30 23.38 -2.76
N SER A 9 44.31 23.82 -3.50
CA SER A 9 42.95 23.35 -3.43
C SER A 9 42.85 21.98 -4.12
N ASP A 10 42.60 20.98 -3.34
CA ASP A 10 42.19 19.65 -3.85
C ASP A 10 40.67 19.64 -4.04
N ASP A 11 40.28 19.83 -5.30
CA ASP A 11 38.88 19.77 -5.77
C ASP A 11 38.58 18.32 -6.20
N SER A 12 38.53 17.38 -5.23
CA SER A 12 38.10 16.01 -5.46
C SER A 12 36.65 15.80 -5.02
N GLU A 13 35.80 15.74 -6.05
CA GLU A 13 34.56 14.97 -6.15
C GLU A 13 33.62 14.96 -4.94
N ARG A 14 32.70 15.91 -4.88
CA ARG A 14 31.45 15.78 -4.12
C ARG A 14 30.52 14.85 -4.87
N PRO A 15 29.93 13.83 -4.23
CA PRO A 15 28.91 13.01 -4.85
C PRO A 15 27.69 13.88 -5.17
N ILE A 16 27.24 13.81 -6.40
CA ILE A 16 26.03 14.47 -6.89
C ILE A 16 24.86 14.01 -6.05
N ASP A 17 24.29 14.92 -5.29
CA ASP A 17 23.08 14.74 -4.50
C ASP A 17 21.94 14.40 -5.46
N ILE A 18 21.41 13.16 -5.37
CA ILE A 18 20.26 12.72 -6.16
C ILE A 18 19.06 13.51 -5.66
N LEU A 19 18.77 14.59 -6.33
CA LEU A 19 17.62 15.44 -6.09
C LEU A 19 16.34 14.61 -6.10
N ARG A 20 15.69 14.53 -4.95
CA ARG A 20 14.29 14.09 -4.82
C ARG A 20 13.44 14.94 -5.76
N PRO A 21 12.40 14.37 -6.40
CA PRO A 21 11.47 15.18 -7.16
C PRO A 21 10.84 16.20 -6.21
N ALA A 22 11.19 17.47 -6.41
CA ALA A 22 10.58 18.58 -5.71
C ALA A 22 9.07 18.53 -5.97
N ARG A 23 8.28 18.66 -4.91
CA ARG A 23 6.86 18.97 -5.03
C ARG A 23 6.76 20.35 -5.65
N VAL A 24 6.59 20.40 -6.96
CA VAL A 24 6.32 21.64 -7.67
C VAL A 24 4.90 22.07 -7.33
N THR A 25 4.76 22.83 -6.24
CA THR A 25 3.57 23.66 -6.01
C THR A 25 3.84 25.00 -6.69
N ARG A 26 3.60 25.08 -8.00
CA ARG A 26 3.62 26.37 -8.69
C ARG A 26 2.21 26.97 -8.67
N ARG A 27 2.10 28.18 -8.11
CA ARG A 27 1.02 29.12 -8.43
C ARG A 27 1.36 29.71 -9.80
N PHE A 28 0.46 29.57 -10.76
CA PHE A 28 0.58 30.21 -12.06
C PHE A 28 0.54 31.74 -11.88
N GLY A 29 1.68 32.39 -12.13
CA GLY A 29 1.77 33.82 -12.43
C GLY A 29 1.82 33.97 -13.96
N ALA A 30 1.00 34.86 -14.49
CA ALA A 30 0.94 35.16 -15.91
C ALA A 30 2.27 35.75 -16.41
N ASN A 31 3.15 34.96 -16.99
CA ASN A 31 4.35 35.36 -17.78
C ASN A 31 5.59 34.50 -17.50
N GLU A 32 5.50 33.20 -17.34
CA GLU A 32 6.68 32.32 -17.46
C GLU A 32 6.50 31.34 -18.63
N PRO A 33 7.56 31.06 -19.42
CA PRO A 33 7.46 30.11 -20.52
C PRO A 33 7.17 28.70 -19.98
N ASP A 34 6.24 28.00 -20.64
CA ASP A 34 5.86 26.61 -20.35
C ASP A 34 7.09 25.71 -20.38
N ILE A 35 7.53 25.26 -19.20
CA ILE A 35 8.55 24.21 -19.11
C ILE A 35 7.81 22.88 -19.15
N PRO A 36 7.99 22.06 -20.21
CA PRO A 36 7.35 20.76 -20.31
C PRO A 36 7.74 19.87 -19.12
N ALA A 37 6.81 19.07 -18.62
CA ALA A 37 7.06 18.16 -17.50
C ALA A 37 8.19 17.20 -17.85
N LEU A 38 9.31 17.27 -17.12
CA LEU A 38 10.48 16.43 -17.32
C LEU A 38 10.20 14.98 -16.94
N VAL A 39 10.52 14.07 -17.82
CA VAL A 39 10.39 12.61 -17.61
C VAL A 39 11.78 11.98 -17.65
N PHE A 40 12.14 11.24 -16.62
CA PHE A 40 13.42 10.55 -16.53
C PHE A 40 13.29 9.11 -17.05
N ARG A 41 14.10 8.75 -18.04
CA ARG A 41 14.22 7.39 -18.57
C ARG A 41 15.69 6.97 -18.52
N ARG A 42 16.02 5.94 -17.71
CA ARG A 42 17.38 5.36 -17.60
C ARG A 42 18.51 6.41 -17.52
N GLY A 43 18.33 7.43 -16.68
CA GLY A 43 19.33 8.49 -16.50
C GLY A 43 19.32 9.62 -17.52
N ALA A 44 18.51 9.56 -18.57
CA ALA A 44 18.33 10.64 -19.53
C ALA A 44 17.06 11.45 -19.23
N ILE A 45 17.14 12.78 -19.35
CA ILE A 45 15.97 13.66 -19.28
C ILE A 45 15.31 13.62 -20.66
N VAL A 46 14.11 13.05 -20.72
CA VAL A 46 13.29 13.09 -21.93
C VAL A 46 12.26 14.19 -21.77
N VAL A 47 12.31 15.20 -22.62
CA VAL A 47 11.28 16.24 -22.70
C VAL A 47 10.24 15.75 -23.72
N PRO A 48 9.00 15.42 -23.30
CA PRO A 48 7.96 15.03 -24.25
C PRO A 48 7.60 16.22 -25.13
N THR A 49 7.72 16.07 -26.43
CA THR A 49 7.44 17.15 -27.39
C THR A 49 6.23 16.86 -28.28
N ARG A 50 5.81 15.60 -28.33
CA ARG A 50 4.68 15.20 -29.17
C ARG A 50 3.39 15.32 -28.39
N PRO A 51 2.33 15.94 -28.95
CA PRO A 51 1.04 15.96 -28.29
C PRO A 51 0.46 14.55 -28.19
N LEU A 52 -0.37 14.30 -27.17
CA LEU A 52 -1.17 13.10 -27.09
C LEU A 52 -2.34 13.22 -28.07
N GLN A 53 -2.11 12.80 -29.30
CA GLN A 53 -3.10 12.80 -30.37
C GLN A 53 -3.41 11.39 -30.82
N CYS A 54 -4.67 11.09 -31.08
CA CYS A 54 -5.13 9.80 -31.58
C CYS A 54 -6.26 9.99 -32.60
N PRO A 55 -6.31 9.18 -33.67
CA PRO A 55 -7.37 9.27 -34.64
C PRO A 55 -8.73 8.80 -34.13
N SER A 56 -8.73 7.95 -33.10
CA SER A 56 -9.97 7.40 -32.50
C SER A 56 -9.72 6.88 -31.09
N MET A 57 -10.79 6.69 -30.33
CA MET A 57 -10.73 6.02 -29.03
C MET A 57 -10.26 4.56 -29.13
N ALA A 58 -10.60 3.85 -30.22
CA ALA A 58 -10.08 2.50 -30.44
C ALA A 58 -8.55 2.49 -30.55
N HIS A 59 -7.97 3.44 -31.28
CA HIS A 59 -6.51 3.57 -31.36
C HIS A 59 -5.86 3.92 -29.99
N LEU A 60 -6.52 4.76 -29.19
CA LEU A 60 -6.06 5.02 -27.82
C LEU A 60 -6.16 3.76 -26.95
N ASP A 61 -7.23 2.96 -27.07
CA ASP A 61 -7.38 1.68 -26.37
C ASP A 61 -6.21 0.71 -26.69
N GLU A 62 -5.80 0.63 -27.96
CA GLU A 62 -4.65 -0.18 -28.40
C GLU A 62 -3.32 0.31 -27.77
N ARG A 63 -3.09 1.63 -27.75
CA ARG A 63 -1.91 2.22 -27.12
C ARG A 63 -1.88 1.95 -25.62
N VAL A 64 -3.03 2.05 -24.95
CA VAL A 64 -3.18 1.70 -23.54
C VAL A 64 -2.88 0.23 -23.29
N ALA A 65 -3.43 -0.68 -24.12
CA ALA A 65 -3.17 -2.12 -24.02
C ALA A 65 -1.68 -2.44 -24.18
N ALA A 66 -1.02 -1.86 -25.19
CA ALA A 66 0.41 -2.01 -25.41
C ALA A 66 1.26 -1.44 -24.27
N THR A 67 0.81 -0.35 -23.63
CA THR A 67 1.48 0.23 -22.47
C THR A 67 1.36 -0.71 -21.27
N ILE A 68 0.18 -1.23 -20.98
CA ILE A 68 -0.05 -2.17 -19.88
C ILE A 68 0.79 -3.43 -20.07
N GLU A 69 0.90 -3.96 -21.29
CA GLU A 69 1.71 -5.14 -21.57
C GLU A 69 3.19 -4.86 -21.39
N HIS A 70 3.68 -3.71 -21.83
CA HIS A 70 5.05 -3.29 -21.61
C HIS A 70 5.38 -3.17 -20.10
N GLU A 71 4.50 -2.53 -19.32
CA GLU A 71 4.69 -2.36 -17.87
C GLU A 71 4.61 -3.71 -17.12
N ARG A 72 3.89 -4.69 -17.67
CA ARG A 72 3.85 -6.07 -17.17
C ARG A 72 5.14 -6.83 -17.48
N SER A 73 5.51 -6.89 -18.75
CA SER A 73 6.56 -7.78 -19.24
C SER A 73 7.97 -7.22 -19.06
N VAL A 74 8.17 -5.92 -19.24
CA VAL A 74 9.48 -5.25 -19.19
C VAL A 74 9.76 -4.65 -17.82
N GLU A 75 8.81 -3.88 -17.28
CA GLU A 75 9.00 -3.20 -16.00
C GLU A 75 8.59 -4.05 -14.78
N GLY A 76 7.93 -5.19 -15.01
CA GLY A 76 7.56 -6.14 -13.97
C GLY A 76 6.57 -5.60 -12.94
N LEU A 77 5.68 -4.69 -13.34
CA LEU A 77 4.68 -4.15 -12.44
C LEU A 77 3.67 -5.22 -12.02
N ARG A 78 3.19 -5.09 -10.78
CA ARG A 78 2.21 -6.04 -10.23
C ARG A 78 0.87 -5.92 -10.92
N GLU A 79 0.21 -7.04 -11.18
CA GLU A 79 -1.13 -7.10 -11.80
C GLU A 79 -2.16 -6.18 -11.11
N MET A 80 -2.12 -6.06 -9.78
CA MET A 80 -3.02 -5.16 -9.06
C MET A 80 -2.79 -3.68 -9.41
N THR A 81 -1.54 -3.28 -9.68
CA THR A 81 -1.19 -1.91 -10.09
C THR A 81 -1.67 -1.64 -11.52
N LEU A 82 -1.47 -2.60 -12.42
CA LEU A 82 -1.92 -2.53 -13.79
C LEU A 82 -3.47 -2.49 -13.87
N ALA A 83 -4.13 -3.37 -13.12
CA ALA A 83 -5.59 -3.41 -13.03
C ALA A 83 -6.18 -2.11 -12.44
N TRP A 84 -5.49 -1.48 -11.47
CA TRP A 84 -5.90 -0.18 -10.91
C TRP A 84 -5.78 0.93 -11.95
N ALA A 85 -4.67 1.01 -12.67
CA ALA A 85 -4.47 2.00 -13.72
C ALA A 85 -5.49 1.82 -14.86
N LEU A 86 -5.71 0.58 -15.29
CA LEU A 86 -6.68 0.26 -16.33
C LEU A 86 -8.13 0.56 -15.92
N ARG A 87 -8.51 0.30 -14.66
CA ARG A 87 -9.81 0.69 -14.12
C ARG A 87 -10.01 2.19 -14.16
N SER A 88 -8.97 2.95 -13.85
CA SER A 88 -9.00 4.41 -13.87
C SER A 88 -9.18 4.94 -15.30
N TYR A 89 -8.48 4.35 -16.25
CA TYR A 89 -8.65 4.63 -17.67
C TYR A 89 -10.08 4.32 -18.16
N ARG A 90 -10.61 3.16 -17.81
CA ARG A 90 -11.98 2.78 -18.19
C ARG A 90 -13.03 3.77 -17.67
N SER A 91 -12.82 4.34 -16.48
CA SER A 91 -13.69 5.39 -15.94
C SER A 91 -13.60 6.68 -16.77
N LEU A 92 -12.39 7.12 -17.14
CA LEU A 92 -12.18 8.28 -18.02
C LEU A 92 -12.78 8.02 -19.42
N ARG A 93 -12.47 6.87 -20.00
CA ARG A 93 -13.01 6.45 -21.30
C ARG A 93 -14.53 6.46 -21.33
N ARG A 94 -15.16 5.96 -20.26
CA ARG A 94 -16.61 5.96 -20.13
C ARG A 94 -17.18 7.38 -20.19
N TYR A 95 -16.61 8.29 -19.40
CA TYR A 95 -16.99 9.70 -19.40
C TYR A 95 -16.84 10.32 -20.81
N VAL A 96 -15.67 10.17 -21.43
CA VAL A 96 -15.37 10.73 -22.77
C VAL A 96 -16.38 10.26 -23.81
N MET A 97 -16.79 8.99 -23.76
CA MET A 97 -17.75 8.42 -24.71
C MET A 97 -19.20 8.83 -24.40
N GLU A 98 -19.59 8.89 -23.13
CA GLU A 98 -20.96 9.30 -22.74
C GLU A 98 -21.22 10.78 -23.01
N GLU A 99 -20.24 11.64 -22.75
CA GLU A 99 -20.36 13.10 -22.95
C GLU A 99 -19.93 13.55 -24.36
N ARG A 100 -19.52 12.62 -25.23
CA ARG A 100 -19.05 12.89 -26.61
C ARG A 100 -17.84 13.85 -26.67
N GLU A 101 -16.93 13.70 -25.71
CA GLU A 101 -15.72 14.53 -25.57
C GLU A 101 -14.48 13.90 -26.26
N ASP A 102 -14.67 12.84 -27.03
CA ASP A 102 -13.60 12.10 -27.71
C ASP A 102 -12.82 12.98 -28.70
N GLY A 103 -13.49 13.82 -29.49
CA GLY A 103 -12.83 14.75 -30.38
C GLY A 103 -11.93 15.75 -29.67
N ALA A 104 -12.36 16.30 -28.53
CA ALA A 104 -11.57 17.21 -27.71
C ALA A 104 -10.40 16.48 -27.02
N PHE A 105 -10.66 15.29 -26.47
CA PHE A 105 -9.65 14.51 -25.75
C PHE A 105 -8.54 13.96 -26.65
N LEU A 106 -8.88 13.61 -27.90
CA LEU A 106 -7.95 13.02 -28.88
C LEU A 106 -7.26 14.06 -29.77
N SER A 107 -7.63 15.32 -29.69
CA SER A 107 -7.17 16.40 -30.58
C SER A 107 -5.66 16.66 -30.57
N GLY A 108 -4.99 16.32 -29.48
CA GLY A 108 -3.60 16.73 -29.24
C GLY A 108 -3.46 18.16 -28.67
N ASP A 109 -4.57 18.88 -28.55
CA ASP A 109 -4.63 20.18 -27.92
C ASP A 109 -4.71 20.00 -26.39
N VAL A 110 -3.64 20.44 -25.69
CA VAL A 110 -3.54 20.26 -24.24
C VAL A 110 -4.65 21.01 -23.50
N GLU A 111 -5.03 22.21 -23.93
CA GLU A 111 -6.07 23.00 -23.25
C GLU A 111 -7.42 22.29 -23.33
N ARG A 112 -7.79 21.79 -24.51
CA ARG A 112 -9.01 20.98 -24.67
C ARG A 112 -8.98 19.71 -23.83
N GLN A 113 -7.84 19.01 -23.80
CA GLN A 113 -7.66 17.82 -22.96
C GLN A 113 -7.82 18.16 -21.47
N LEU A 114 -7.32 19.30 -21.02
CA LEU A 114 -7.47 19.74 -19.62
C LEU A 114 -8.94 20.00 -19.26
N LEU A 115 -9.71 20.63 -20.17
CA LEU A 115 -11.15 20.84 -19.97
C LEU A 115 -11.90 19.50 -19.85
N VAL A 116 -11.58 18.53 -20.71
CA VAL A 116 -12.15 17.17 -20.64
C VAL A 116 -11.81 16.49 -19.30
N LEU A 117 -10.56 16.60 -18.82
CA LEU A 117 -10.17 16.02 -17.53
C LEU A 117 -10.87 16.69 -16.34
N GLN A 118 -11.09 18.00 -16.39
CA GLN A 118 -11.88 18.73 -15.38
C GLN A 118 -13.34 18.29 -15.41
N GLY A 119 -13.93 18.16 -16.59
CA GLY A 119 -15.26 17.61 -16.81
C GLY A 119 -15.42 16.21 -16.24
N TRP A 120 -14.44 15.32 -16.48
CA TRP A 120 -14.44 13.98 -15.87
C TRP A 120 -14.51 14.01 -14.36
N ILE A 121 -13.75 14.89 -13.70
CA ILE A 121 -13.80 15.04 -12.23
C ILE A 121 -15.17 15.56 -11.76
N ALA A 122 -15.76 16.50 -12.50
CA ALA A 122 -17.10 16.99 -12.22
C ALA A 122 -18.17 15.89 -12.41
N TRP A 123 -18.07 15.13 -13.49
CA TRP A 123 -18.93 13.99 -13.79
C TRP A 123 -18.87 12.92 -12.70
N LEU A 124 -17.68 12.56 -12.21
CA LEU A 124 -17.52 11.62 -11.09
C LEU A 124 -18.20 12.12 -9.80
N ARG A 125 -18.19 13.43 -9.55
CA ARG A 125 -18.88 14.03 -8.40
C ARG A 125 -20.39 13.96 -8.53
N LEU A 126 -20.91 14.21 -9.72
CA LEU A 126 -22.35 14.12 -10.03
C LEU A 126 -22.89 12.68 -9.91
N HIS A 127 -22.00 11.68 -10.09
CA HIS A 127 -22.32 10.26 -9.91
C HIS A 127 -21.99 9.74 -8.48
N ASP A 128 -21.98 10.62 -7.47
CA ASP A 128 -21.78 10.29 -6.07
C ASP A 128 -20.50 9.51 -5.75
N VAL A 129 -19.46 9.61 -6.62
CA VAL A 129 -18.18 8.98 -6.36
C VAL A 129 -17.44 9.71 -5.24
N SER A 130 -17.02 8.99 -4.20
CA SER A 130 -16.34 9.58 -3.06
C SER A 130 -15.05 10.32 -3.46
N ARG A 131 -14.70 11.41 -2.74
CA ARG A 131 -13.47 12.18 -3.00
C ARG A 131 -12.20 11.32 -2.99
N VAL A 132 -12.16 10.30 -2.12
CA VAL A 132 -11.05 9.34 -2.06
C VAL A 132 -10.98 8.50 -3.33
N SER A 133 -12.12 8.03 -3.83
CA SER A 133 -12.21 7.26 -5.07
C SER A 133 -11.85 8.11 -6.29
N ILE A 134 -12.32 9.35 -6.34
CA ILE A 134 -11.97 10.31 -7.41
C ILE A 134 -10.45 10.52 -7.46
N ASN A 135 -9.81 10.78 -6.30
CA ASN A 135 -8.36 10.90 -6.25
C ASN A 135 -7.64 9.60 -6.66
N SER A 136 -8.20 8.44 -6.30
CA SER A 136 -7.68 7.15 -6.73
C SER A 136 -7.76 6.96 -8.23
N TYR A 137 -8.89 7.27 -8.86
CA TYR A 137 -9.07 7.24 -10.31
C TYR A 137 -8.09 8.21 -11.01
N TRP A 138 -8.01 9.45 -10.52
CA TRP A 138 -7.06 10.43 -11.02
C TRP A 138 -5.63 9.91 -11.03
N ARG A 139 -5.15 9.41 -9.88
CA ARG A 139 -3.79 8.89 -9.75
C ARG A 139 -3.51 7.69 -10.65
N GLY A 140 -4.50 6.81 -10.82
CA GLY A 140 -4.36 5.64 -11.69
C GLY A 140 -4.25 6.04 -13.15
N ALA A 141 -5.11 6.94 -13.62
CA ALA A 141 -5.04 7.49 -14.96
C ALA A 141 -3.72 8.26 -15.18
N THR A 142 -3.34 9.16 -14.26
CA THR A 142 -2.06 9.87 -14.30
C THR A 142 -0.88 8.91 -14.44
N SER A 143 -0.88 7.79 -13.71
CA SER A 143 0.20 6.80 -13.79
C SER A 143 0.23 6.13 -15.17
N LEU A 144 -0.90 5.73 -15.71
CA LEU A 144 -1.00 5.11 -17.03
C LEU A 144 -0.52 6.05 -18.14
N PHE A 145 -1.02 7.28 -18.15
CA PHE A 145 -0.63 8.26 -19.17
C PHE A 145 0.84 8.67 -19.02
N ARG A 146 1.39 8.67 -17.81
CA ARG A 146 2.82 8.85 -17.60
C ARG A 146 3.64 7.70 -18.20
N TRP A 147 3.24 6.44 -17.99
CA TRP A 147 3.92 5.29 -18.59
C TRP A 147 3.90 5.37 -20.12
N MET A 148 2.75 5.68 -20.68
CA MET A 148 2.58 5.87 -22.13
C MET A 148 3.43 7.02 -22.63
N SER A 149 3.44 8.16 -21.95
CA SER A 149 4.26 9.32 -22.24
C SER A 149 5.78 9.00 -22.28
N VAL A 150 6.26 8.26 -21.27
CA VAL A 150 7.67 7.82 -21.21
C VAL A 150 8.02 6.89 -22.38
N ARG A 151 7.11 5.97 -22.72
CA ARG A 151 7.31 5.00 -23.79
C ARG A 151 7.33 5.65 -25.18
N GLU A 152 6.45 6.60 -25.39
CA GLU A 152 6.14 7.13 -26.73
C GLU A 152 6.68 8.55 -26.98
N GLY A 153 7.22 9.22 -25.94
CA GLY A 153 7.67 10.61 -26.03
C GLY A 153 6.51 11.61 -26.18
N THR A 154 5.31 11.27 -25.70
CA THR A 154 4.12 12.12 -25.81
C THR A 154 3.90 12.92 -24.53
N VAL A 155 3.25 14.08 -24.64
CA VAL A 155 2.86 14.90 -23.48
C VAL A 155 1.82 14.14 -22.65
N ASN A 156 1.98 14.17 -21.33
CA ASN A 156 0.98 13.67 -20.40
C ASN A 156 0.05 14.82 -19.96
N PRO A 157 -1.22 14.88 -20.39
CA PRO A 157 -2.10 16.00 -20.06
C PRO A 157 -2.37 16.11 -18.56
N PHE A 158 -2.30 15.01 -17.80
CA PHE A 158 -2.44 15.04 -16.34
C PHE A 158 -1.33 15.80 -15.60
N ALA A 159 -0.19 16.05 -16.25
CA ALA A 159 0.92 16.78 -15.62
C ALA A 159 0.59 18.26 -15.36
N TYR A 160 -0.36 18.81 -16.10
CA TYR A 160 -0.74 20.23 -16.03
C TYR A 160 -1.90 20.50 -15.08
N LEU A 161 -2.48 19.49 -14.45
CA LEU A 161 -3.57 19.64 -13.49
C LEU A 161 -3.19 19.08 -12.12
N ALA A 162 -3.55 19.83 -11.08
CA ALA A 162 -3.41 19.34 -9.71
C ALA A 162 -4.37 18.18 -9.43
N ALA A 163 -3.88 17.17 -8.73
CA ALA A 163 -4.74 16.06 -8.28
C ALA A 163 -5.89 16.58 -7.40
N PRO A 164 -7.11 16.02 -7.54
CA PRO A 164 -8.24 16.37 -6.69
C PRO A 164 -7.88 16.22 -5.22
N ARG A 165 -8.17 17.25 -4.42
CA ARG A 165 -7.84 17.25 -2.98
C ARG A 165 -8.71 16.22 -2.25
N VAL A 166 -8.06 15.39 -1.45
CA VAL A 166 -8.72 14.52 -0.47
C VAL A 166 -8.51 15.17 0.90
N GLY A 167 -9.59 15.42 1.64
CA GLY A 167 -9.48 15.84 3.03
C GLY A 167 -8.67 14.83 3.86
N ARG A 168 -8.14 15.24 5.01
CA ARG A 168 -7.48 14.32 5.93
C ARG A 168 -8.47 13.23 6.32
N VAL A 169 -8.24 12.02 5.84
CA VAL A 169 -8.96 10.82 6.29
C VAL A 169 -8.16 10.26 7.45
N ASN A 170 -8.66 10.46 8.68
CA ASN A 170 -8.07 9.79 9.82
C ASN A 170 -8.33 8.28 9.68
N PRO A 171 -7.28 7.46 9.77
CA PRO A 171 -7.46 6.00 9.76
C PRO A 171 -8.39 5.62 10.91
N LYS A 172 -9.47 4.90 10.60
CA LYS A 172 -10.36 4.40 11.64
C LYS A 172 -9.67 3.24 12.37
N SER A 173 -9.49 3.38 13.68
CA SER A 173 -9.04 2.33 14.59
C SER A 173 -10.18 1.96 15.55
N LEU A 174 -10.12 0.78 16.11
CA LEU A 174 -10.99 0.36 17.20
C LEU A 174 -10.53 0.99 18.51
N THR A 175 -11.46 1.16 19.45
CA THR A 175 -11.11 1.36 20.86
C THR A 175 -10.49 0.08 21.42
N ARG A 176 -9.80 0.14 22.56
CA ARG A 176 -9.28 -1.04 23.25
C ARG A 176 -10.42 -2.04 23.53
N THR A 177 -11.51 -1.59 24.13
CA THR A 177 -12.69 -2.41 24.43
C THR A 177 -13.25 -3.11 23.20
N ASN A 178 -13.37 -2.40 22.07
CA ASN A 178 -13.86 -3.02 20.84
C ASN A 178 -12.84 -4.02 20.27
N ALA A 179 -11.55 -3.80 20.45
CA ALA A 179 -10.52 -4.72 20.01
C ALA A 179 -10.55 -6.04 20.82
N GLU A 180 -10.73 -5.93 22.13
CA GLU A 180 -10.95 -7.06 23.06
C GLU A 180 -12.24 -7.82 22.68
N ALA A 181 -13.35 -7.11 22.52
CA ALA A 181 -14.62 -7.70 22.12
C ALA A 181 -14.53 -8.46 20.78
N VAL A 182 -13.72 -7.97 19.82
CA VAL A 182 -13.50 -8.69 18.55
C VAL A 182 -12.75 -10.00 18.77
N LEU A 183 -11.71 -10.02 19.61
CA LEU A 183 -10.96 -11.24 19.92
C LEU A 183 -11.85 -12.25 20.66
N ASP A 184 -12.60 -11.81 21.66
CA ASP A 184 -13.52 -12.66 22.44
C ASP A 184 -14.64 -13.21 21.56
N PHE A 185 -15.24 -12.38 20.73
CA PHE A 185 -16.23 -12.85 19.79
C PHE A 185 -15.67 -13.94 18.87
N VAL A 186 -14.52 -13.70 18.24
CA VAL A 186 -13.94 -14.68 17.29
C VAL A 186 -13.52 -15.97 18.00
N ARG A 187 -13.08 -15.89 19.24
CA ARG A 187 -12.73 -17.04 20.07
C ARG A 187 -13.96 -17.90 20.39
N ASN A 188 -15.08 -17.29 20.77
CA ASN A 188 -16.26 -17.96 21.31
C ASN A 188 -17.34 -18.22 20.25
N TYR A 189 -17.25 -17.61 19.07
CA TYR A 189 -18.22 -17.83 18.00
C TYR A 189 -18.21 -19.28 17.52
N ASN A 190 -19.38 -19.83 17.26
CA ASN A 190 -19.55 -21.20 16.78
C ASN A 190 -19.14 -21.34 15.31
N TRP A 191 -17.83 -21.43 15.06
CA TRP A 191 -17.28 -21.75 13.75
C TRP A 191 -17.51 -23.23 13.44
N GLN A 192 -17.70 -23.56 12.16
CA GLN A 192 -18.04 -24.93 11.71
C GLN A 192 -17.08 -26.02 12.21
N THR A 193 -15.80 -25.69 12.42
CA THR A 193 -14.77 -26.62 12.90
C THR A 193 -13.82 -25.93 13.86
N ARG A 194 -13.12 -26.71 14.70
CA ARG A 194 -12.05 -26.20 15.57
C ARG A 194 -10.93 -25.54 14.75
N LEU A 195 -10.55 -26.15 13.62
CA LEU A 195 -9.57 -25.56 12.71
C LEU A 195 -10.02 -24.19 12.16
N ALA A 196 -11.31 -24.03 11.83
CA ALA A 196 -11.85 -22.74 11.41
C ALA A 196 -11.77 -21.69 12.53
N ARG A 197 -12.11 -22.08 13.77
CA ARG A 197 -12.08 -21.22 14.96
C ARG A 197 -10.64 -20.74 15.21
N THR A 198 -9.70 -21.64 15.37
CA THR A 198 -8.32 -21.31 15.72
C THR A 198 -7.62 -20.55 14.59
N ARG A 199 -7.87 -20.90 13.32
CA ARG A 199 -7.40 -20.12 12.17
C ARG A 199 -7.95 -18.68 12.16
N ASN A 200 -9.24 -18.51 12.39
CA ASN A 200 -9.88 -17.20 12.37
C ASN A 200 -9.39 -16.33 13.53
N LEU A 201 -9.20 -16.90 14.69
CA LEU A 201 -8.59 -16.24 15.84
C LEU A 201 -7.13 -15.85 15.55
N SER A 202 -6.35 -16.74 14.90
CA SER A 202 -4.98 -16.43 14.46
C SER A 202 -4.93 -15.31 13.43
N ILE A 203 -5.87 -15.24 12.48
CA ILE A 203 -6.00 -14.15 11.51
C ILE A 203 -6.16 -12.81 12.24
N VAL A 204 -7.10 -12.73 13.17
CA VAL A 204 -7.37 -11.50 13.93
C VAL A 204 -6.19 -11.18 14.85
N GLY A 205 -5.66 -12.16 15.58
CA GLY A 205 -4.51 -11.99 16.47
C GLY A 205 -3.26 -11.48 15.74
N LEU A 206 -2.89 -12.06 14.60
CA LEU A 206 -1.74 -11.62 13.79
C LEU A 206 -1.90 -10.18 13.28
N MET A 207 -3.11 -9.75 12.98
CA MET A 207 -3.34 -8.37 12.53
C MET A 207 -3.42 -7.38 13.69
N LEU A 208 -4.02 -7.76 14.81
CA LEU A 208 -4.30 -6.89 15.94
C LEU A 208 -3.16 -6.84 16.94
N LEU A 209 -2.37 -7.92 17.10
CA LEU A 209 -1.32 -8.06 18.11
C LEU A 209 0.11 -8.07 17.52
N ALA A 210 0.25 -8.24 16.19
CA ALA A 210 1.53 -8.15 15.49
C ALA A 210 1.48 -7.26 14.24
N GLY A 211 0.33 -6.68 13.95
CA GLY A 211 0.18 -5.67 12.90
C GLY A 211 0.43 -6.15 11.48
N LEU A 212 0.26 -7.42 11.17
CA LEU A 212 0.47 -7.95 9.82
C LEU A 212 -0.51 -7.36 8.81
N ARG A 213 -0.02 -7.08 7.58
CA ARG A 213 -0.89 -6.72 6.45
C ARG A 213 -1.61 -7.97 5.92
N ARG A 214 -2.80 -7.79 5.35
CA ARG A 214 -3.55 -8.88 4.72
C ARG A 214 -2.72 -9.71 3.72
N GLY A 215 -1.91 -9.05 2.89
CA GLY A 215 -1.04 -9.72 1.94
C GLY A 215 0.13 -10.48 2.59
N GLU A 216 0.60 -10.03 3.75
CA GLU A 216 1.63 -10.70 4.54
C GLU A 216 1.07 -11.98 5.18
N LEU A 217 -0.14 -11.90 5.76
CA LEU A 217 -0.84 -13.07 6.29
C LEU A 217 -0.94 -14.23 5.28
N ARG A 218 -1.29 -13.91 4.03
CA ARG A 218 -1.44 -14.92 2.99
C ARG A 218 -0.13 -15.57 2.55
N ARG A 219 0.98 -14.87 2.69
CA ARG A 219 2.31 -15.34 2.30
C ARG A 219 3.15 -15.83 3.46
N LEU A 220 2.64 -15.72 4.69
CA LEU A 220 3.33 -16.19 5.89
C LEU A 220 3.53 -17.69 5.79
N LYS A 221 4.76 -18.16 5.90
CA LYS A 221 5.12 -19.57 5.84
C LYS A 221 5.31 -20.13 7.25
N ASN A 222 5.27 -21.46 7.37
CA ASN A 222 5.56 -22.14 8.65
C ASN A 222 6.96 -21.80 9.17
N ALA A 223 7.95 -21.75 8.28
CA ALA A 223 9.33 -21.40 8.63
C ALA A 223 9.54 -19.94 9.05
N ASP A 224 8.53 -19.09 8.87
CA ASP A 224 8.60 -17.69 9.26
C ASP A 224 8.06 -17.44 10.68
N VAL A 225 7.48 -18.46 11.34
CA VAL A 225 6.86 -18.35 12.66
C VAL A 225 7.63 -19.17 13.67
N GLU A 226 8.36 -18.50 14.53
CA GLU A 226 9.20 -19.11 15.58
C GLU A 226 8.52 -18.91 16.94
N LEU A 227 7.71 -19.91 17.35
CA LEU A 227 6.93 -19.85 18.57
C LEU A 227 7.79 -19.83 19.83
N GLU A 228 8.96 -20.47 19.80
CA GLU A 228 9.90 -20.51 20.93
C GLU A 228 10.58 -19.17 21.13
N ASN A 229 11.00 -18.52 20.04
CA ASN A 229 11.68 -17.23 20.07
C ASN A 229 10.70 -16.03 20.06
N HIS A 230 9.41 -16.28 20.07
CA HIS A 230 8.36 -15.23 20.02
C HIS A 230 8.53 -14.29 18.81
N THR A 231 8.95 -14.80 17.65
CA THR A 231 9.21 -14.00 16.46
C THR A 231 8.44 -14.46 15.23
N ILE A 232 8.14 -13.51 14.38
CA ILE A 232 7.50 -13.72 13.08
C ILE A 232 8.32 -12.95 12.05
N ARG A 233 8.96 -13.64 11.14
CA ARG A 233 9.70 -13.04 10.02
C ARG A 233 8.72 -12.67 8.90
N ILE A 234 8.67 -11.43 8.53
CA ILE A 234 7.88 -10.93 7.41
C ILE A 234 8.81 -10.68 6.23
N VAL A 235 8.74 -11.57 5.26
CA VAL A 235 9.48 -11.42 4.01
C VAL A 235 8.72 -10.49 3.08
N ALA A 236 9.35 -9.39 2.70
CA ALA A 236 8.77 -8.43 1.77
C ALA A 236 8.64 -9.06 0.39
N GLY A 237 7.48 -8.93 -0.24
CA GLY A 237 7.30 -9.40 -1.61
C GLY A 237 8.21 -8.63 -2.58
N LYS A 238 8.84 -9.34 -3.54
CA LYS A 238 9.60 -8.73 -4.64
C LYS A 238 8.74 -7.72 -5.41
N GLY A 239 9.27 -6.55 -5.70
CA GLY A 239 8.62 -5.50 -6.50
C GLY A 239 9.42 -4.20 -6.48
N ARG A 240 9.20 -3.30 -7.45
CA ARG A 240 9.92 -2.02 -7.64
C ARG A 240 9.99 -1.14 -6.38
N TYR A 241 9.05 -1.34 -5.43
CA TYR A 241 9.02 -0.74 -4.11
C TYR A 241 8.95 -1.83 -3.03
N GLY A 242 9.78 -2.87 -3.18
CA GLY A 242 9.85 -3.99 -2.24
C GLY A 242 9.95 -3.44 -0.82
N GLY A 243 9.00 -3.81 0.05
CA GLY A 243 9.10 -3.51 1.46
C GLY A 243 10.37 -4.15 2.02
N LYS A 244 10.89 -3.67 3.13
CA LYS A 244 11.98 -4.33 3.83
C LYS A 244 11.46 -5.57 4.57
N ASP A 245 12.26 -6.61 4.58
CA ASP A 245 12.08 -7.71 5.51
C ASP A 245 12.11 -7.15 6.93
N ARG A 246 11.24 -7.66 7.76
CA ARG A 246 11.20 -7.26 9.17
C ARG A 246 10.82 -8.44 10.04
N THR A 247 11.21 -8.36 11.29
CA THR A 247 10.75 -9.26 12.35
C THR A 247 9.67 -8.58 13.16
N CYS A 248 8.52 -9.25 13.30
CA CYS A 248 7.47 -8.88 14.24
C CYS A 248 7.62 -9.75 15.48
N TYR A 249 7.35 -9.18 16.65
CA TYR A 249 7.41 -9.90 17.91
C TYR A 249 6.01 -10.31 18.35
N MET A 250 5.91 -11.52 18.91
CA MET A 250 4.67 -12.08 19.43
C MET A 250 4.52 -11.76 20.91
N PRO A 251 3.54 -10.96 21.31
CA PRO A 251 3.18 -10.92 22.74
C PRO A 251 2.67 -12.30 23.20
N PRO A 252 2.77 -12.62 24.50
CA PRO A 252 2.40 -13.94 25.04
C PRO A 252 1.01 -14.42 24.60
N GLN A 253 0.04 -13.54 24.63
CA GLN A 253 -1.33 -13.80 24.19
C GLN A 253 -1.43 -14.24 22.72
N LEU A 254 -0.65 -13.62 21.81
CA LEU A 254 -0.63 -14.06 20.41
C LEU A 254 0.02 -15.43 20.28
N ARG A 255 1.09 -15.69 21.03
CA ARG A 255 1.75 -16.99 21.04
C ARG A 255 0.78 -18.12 21.42
N GLU A 256 -0.01 -17.95 22.48
CA GLU A 256 -1.03 -18.91 22.91
C GLU A 256 -2.03 -19.21 21.78
N ILE A 257 -2.55 -18.15 21.15
CA ILE A 257 -3.45 -18.27 19.99
C ILE A 257 -2.81 -19.08 18.86
N LEU A 258 -1.53 -18.82 18.55
CA LEU A 258 -0.84 -19.49 17.45
C LEU A 258 -0.48 -20.95 17.80
N VAL A 259 -0.14 -21.25 19.05
CA VAL A 259 0.08 -22.60 19.54
C VAL A 259 -1.19 -23.45 19.38
N GLU A 260 -2.34 -22.94 19.84
CA GLU A 260 -3.63 -23.63 19.68
C GLU A 260 -3.91 -23.92 18.19
N TYR A 261 -3.68 -22.92 17.32
CA TYR A 261 -3.88 -23.11 15.88
C TYR A 261 -2.93 -24.16 15.28
N VAL A 262 -1.65 -24.16 15.62
CA VAL A 262 -0.69 -25.13 15.11
C VAL A 262 -1.05 -26.55 15.52
N LEU A 263 -1.53 -26.75 16.74
CA LEU A 263 -2.02 -28.05 17.22
C LEU A 263 -3.23 -28.53 16.41
N GLU A 264 -4.25 -27.69 16.24
CA GLU A 264 -5.44 -28.03 15.45
C GLU A 264 -5.11 -28.23 13.96
N ARG A 265 -4.19 -27.45 13.43
CA ARG A 265 -3.69 -27.61 12.05
C ARG A 265 -3.04 -28.98 11.86
N ARG A 266 -2.19 -29.42 12.81
CA ARG A 266 -1.55 -30.74 12.80
C ARG A 266 -2.59 -31.87 12.90
N ARG A 267 -3.56 -31.75 13.83
CA ARG A 267 -4.67 -32.72 13.98
C ARG A 267 -5.49 -32.87 12.70
N ALA A 268 -5.67 -31.77 11.96
CA ALA A 268 -6.38 -31.77 10.68
C ALA A 268 -5.53 -32.21 9.49
N GLY A 269 -4.28 -32.67 9.70
CA GLY A 269 -3.38 -33.16 8.66
C GLY A 269 -2.98 -32.08 7.65
N ARG A 270 -2.91 -30.81 8.05
CA ARG A 270 -2.55 -29.71 7.14
C ARG A 270 -1.05 -29.49 7.11
N THR A 271 -0.42 -29.95 6.04
CA THR A 271 1.05 -29.93 5.83
C THR A 271 1.53 -28.83 4.90
N HIS A 272 0.61 -28.03 4.36
CA HIS A 272 0.92 -26.97 3.40
C HIS A 272 1.98 -25.99 3.93
N VAL A 273 2.74 -25.38 3.01
CA VAL A 273 3.89 -24.51 3.33
C VAL A 273 3.46 -23.19 3.98
N GLU A 274 2.34 -22.63 3.55
CA GLU A 274 1.79 -21.42 4.17
C GLU A 274 1.26 -21.71 5.57
N PHE A 275 1.54 -20.79 6.49
CA PHE A 275 1.17 -20.92 7.90
C PHE A 275 -0.34 -20.99 8.10
N LEU A 276 -1.09 -20.05 7.51
CA LEU A 276 -2.55 -20.06 7.58
C LEU A 276 -3.14 -20.91 6.44
N THR A 277 -3.90 -21.95 6.79
CA THR A 277 -4.42 -22.91 5.83
C THR A 277 -5.94 -22.77 5.59
N SER A 278 -6.39 -23.20 4.43
CA SER A 278 -7.82 -23.40 4.16
C SER A 278 -8.39 -24.50 5.04
N VAL A 279 -9.67 -24.40 5.41
CA VAL A 279 -10.36 -25.44 6.18
C VAL A 279 -10.72 -26.64 5.30
N GLY A 280 -11.21 -26.39 4.08
CA GLY A 280 -11.70 -27.43 3.17
C GLY A 280 -10.62 -28.10 2.31
N ALA A 281 -9.38 -27.59 2.32
CA ALA A 281 -8.31 -28.14 1.48
C ALA A 281 -6.93 -27.90 2.07
N ASN A 282 -5.94 -28.74 1.72
CA ASN A 282 -4.55 -28.58 2.13
C ASN A 282 -3.84 -27.53 1.26
N ARG A 283 -4.24 -26.26 1.41
CA ARG A 283 -3.67 -25.09 0.72
C ARG A 283 -3.73 -23.86 1.59
N GLY A 284 -2.97 -22.81 1.24
CA GLY A 284 -2.97 -21.55 1.95
C GLY A 284 -4.32 -20.83 1.93
N VAL A 285 -4.50 -19.95 2.89
CA VAL A 285 -5.71 -19.14 3.00
C VAL A 285 -5.80 -18.10 1.88
N THR A 286 -6.99 -17.94 1.30
CA THR A 286 -7.29 -16.87 0.33
C THR A 286 -7.70 -15.56 1.03
N GLU A 287 -8.04 -14.52 0.26
CA GLU A 287 -8.52 -13.25 0.84
C GLU A 287 -9.92 -13.37 1.46
N GLN A 288 -10.75 -14.23 0.92
CA GLN A 288 -12.15 -14.34 1.32
C GLN A 288 -12.33 -14.75 2.81
N PRO A 289 -11.66 -15.78 3.33
CA PRO A 289 -11.73 -16.09 4.76
C PRO A 289 -11.26 -14.95 5.66
N ILE A 290 -10.23 -14.19 5.27
CA ILE A 290 -9.72 -13.03 6.04
C ILE A 290 -10.78 -11.92 6.11
N ARG A 291 -11.48 -11.67 5.00
CA ARG A 291 -12.59 -10.71 4.98
C ARG A 291 -13.78 -11.23 5.80
N ARG A 292 -14.15 -12.49 5.58
CA ARG A 292 -15.31 -13.10 6.22
C ARG A 292 -15.25 -13.05 7.76
N VAL A 293 -14.08 -13.30 8.37
CA VAL A 293 -13.97 -13.19 9.83
C VAL A 293 -14.23 -11.77 10.32
N CYS A 294 -13.73 -10.75 9.60
CA CYS A 294 -14.04 -9.36 9.91
C CYS A 294 -15.53 -9.03 9.70
N ASP A 295 -16.12 -9.49 8.61
CA ASP A 295 -17.55 -9.23 8.30
C ASP A 295 -18.47 -9.87 9.32
N VAL A 296 -18.17 -11.11 9.78
CA VAL A 296 -18.95 -11.82 10.79
C VAL A 296 -18.85 -11.11 12.14
N ALA A 297 -17.62 -10.82 12.59
CA ALA A 297 -17.41 -10.14 13.88
C ALA A 297 -17.98 -8.71 13.86
N GLY A 298 -17.78 -7.98 12.76
CA GLY A 298 -18.29 -6.63 12.61
C GLY A 298 -19.80 -6.55 12.68
N ARG A 299 -20.51 -7.47 12.01
CA ARG A 299 -21.98 -7.55 12.08
C ARG A 299 -22.49 -7.89 13.46
N ALA A 300 -21.87 -8.86 14.11
CA ALA A 300 -22.29 -9.29 15.44
C ALA A 300 -22.09 -8.19 16.50
N LEU A 301 -21.05 -7.41 16.40
CA LEU A 301 -20.71 -6.34 17.33
C LEU A 301 -21.27 -4.96 16.91
N GLY A 302 -22.02 -4.87 15.81
CA GLY A 302 -22.56 -3.60 15.32
C GLY A 302 -21.50 -2.59 14.88
N ILE A 303 -20.29 -3.04 14.51
CA ILE A 303 -19.18 -2.18 14.12
C ILE A 303 -18.74 -2.45 12.68
N ARG A 304 -18.30 -1.41 11.99
CA ARG A 304 -17.60 -1.60 10.71
C ARG A 304 -16.21 -2.14 11.00
N LEU A 305 -15.94 -3.38 10.65
CA LEU A 305 -14.65 -4.02 10.85
C LEU A 305 -14.01 -4.39 9.51
N THR A 306 -12.73 -4.05 9.33
CA THR A 306 -11.96 -4.43 8.14
C THR A 306 -10.57 -4.92 8.55
N PRO A 307 -9.92 -5.77 7.74
CA PRO A 307 -8.54 -6.18 8.02
C PRO A 307 -7.57 -5.01 8.22
N HIS A 308 -7.77 -3.92 7.48
CA HIS A 308 -6.90 -2.74 7.61
C HIS A 308 -7.11 -2.00 8.93
N MET A 309 -8.35 -1.97 9.44
CA MET A 309 -8.65 -1.39 10.76
C MET A 309 -7.96 -2.14 11.88
N LEU A 310 -7.92 -3.48 11.87
CA LEU A 310 -7.20 -4.26 12.88
C LEU A 310 -5.73 -3.84 12.97
N ARG A 311 -5.05 -3.71 11.83
CA ARG A 311 -3.67 -3.22 11.81
C ARG A 311 -3.54 -1.76 12.24
N HIS A 312 -4.49 -0.88 11.90
CA HIS A 312 -4.49 0.51 12.41
C HIS A 312 -4.70 0.54 13.92
N THR A 313 -5.55 -0.35 14.42
CA THR A 313 -5.76 -0.52 15.86
C THR A 313 -4.47 -0.94 16.56
N TYR A 314 -3.71 -1.90 16.02
CA TYR A 314 -2.38 -2.24 16.53
C TYR A 314 -1.48 -1.02 16.66
N ALA A 315 -1.36 -0.20 15.62
CA ALA A 315 -0.57 1.02 15.66
C ALA A 315 -1.06 2.02 16.73
N THR A 316 -2.37 2.14 16.88
CA THR A 316 -2.99 3.02 17.89
C THR A 316 -2.74 2.50 19.31
N LEU A 317 -2.90 1.19 19.53
CA LEU A 317 -2.67 0.55 20.83
C LEU A 317 -1.21 0.61 21.27
N LEU A 318 -0.25 0.44 20.35
CA LEU A 318 1.17 0.64 20.64
C LEU A 318 1.44 2.07 21.15
N ARG A 319 0.88 3.07 20.48
CA ARG A 319 1.03 4.48 20.91
C ARG A 319 0.38 4.73 22.26
N GLN A 320 -0.81 4.18 22.51
CA GLN A 320 -1.49 4.27 23.82
C GLN A 320 -0.72 3.55 24.93
N ALA A 321 0.03 2.49 24.61
CA ALA A 321 0.90 1.80 25.53
C ALA A 321 2.25 2.53 25.76
N GLY A 322 2.45 3.71 25.16
CA GLY A 322 3.67 4.51 25.32
C GLY A 322 4.87 3.98 24.53
N VAL A 323 4.64 3.09 23.54
CA VAL A 323 5.72 2.60 22.68
C VAL A 323 6.20 3.75 21.79
N PRO A 324 7.52 4.04 21.77
CA PRO A 324 8.08 5.12 20.97
C PRO A 324 7.68 5.01 19.48
N ASP A 325 7.37 6.13 18.85
CA ASP A 325 6.93 6.16 17.43
C ASP A 325 7.93 5.45 16.52
N ARG A 326 9.23 5.56 16.78
CA ARG A 326 10.29 4.88 16.03
C ARG A 326 10.14 3.35 16.08
N VAL A 327 9.98 2.80 17.29
CA VAL A 327 9.80 1.35 17.50
C VAL A 327 8.49 0.89 16.87
N SER A 328 7.43 1.67 17.03
CA SER A 328 6.12 1.39 16.39
C SER A 328 6.22 1.34 14.87
N MET A 329 7.02 2.23 14.25
CA MET A 329 7.25 2.24 12.80
C MET A 329 8.04 1.03 12.32
N ASP A 330 9.05 0.61 13.06
CA ASP A 330 9.84 -0.60 12.75
C ASP A 330 8.96 -1.85 12.85
N LEU A 331 8.19 -2.00 13.93
CA LEU A 331 7.22 -3.09 14.11
C LEU A 331 6.17 -3.15 12.99
N LEU A 332 5.73 -1.99 12.52
CA LEU A 332 4.77 -1.88 11.42
C LEU A 332 5.41 -2.04 10.03
N GLY A 333 6.73 -1.91 9.91
CA GLY A 333 7.43 -1.92 8.62
C GLY A 333 6.98 -0.77 7.71
N HIS A 334 6.92 0.46 8.23
CA HIS A 334 6.62 1.65 7.44
C HIS A 334 7.91 2.17 6.80
N ALA A 335 7.94 2.25 5.46
CA ALA A 335 9.12 2.58 4.67
C ALA A 335 9.51 4.08 4.65
N SER A 336 8.86 4.95 5.42
CA SER A 336 9.00 6.41 5.21
C SER A 336 10.02 7.13 6.08
N LEU A 337 10.97 6.46 6.68
CA LEU A 337 12.12 7.11 7.32
C LEU A 337 13.44 6.54 6.79
N THR A 338 13.82 6.99 5.62
CA THR A 338 15.07 6.61 4.91
C THR A 338 16.35 7.04 5.66
N MET A 339 16.24 7.77 6.76
CA MET A 339 17.39 8.35 7.47
C MET A 339 17.89 7.54 8.69
N LEU A 340 17.29 6.42 9.06
CA LEU A 340 17.67 5.69 10.27
C LEU A 340 18.35 4.33 10.03
N GLN A 341 18.80 4.06 8.81
CA GLN A 341 19.49 2.81 8.45
C GLN A 341 20.84 2.56 9.16
N ARG A 342 21.39 3.53 9.87
CA ARG A 342 22.72 3.39 10.53
C ARG A 342 22.68 2.79 11.94
N TYR A 343 21.49 2.53 12.51
CA TYR A 343 21.39 2.09 13.92
C TYR A 343 20.58 0.80 14.13
N SER A 344 20.26 0.04 13.08
CA SER A 344 19.35 -1.12 13.15
C SER A 344 19.94 -2.39 13.81
N HIS A 345 21.19 -2.39 14.22
CA HIS A 345 21.85 -3.62 14.72
C HIS A 345 21.78 -3.81 16.27
N VAL A 346 21.15 -2.92 17.02
CA VAL A 346 21.30 -2.91 18.50
C VAL A 346 20.04 -3.32 19.28
N PHE A 347 18.86 -3.55 18.65
CA PHE A 347 17.60 -3.41 19.39
C PHE A 347 16.62 -4.59 19.39
N SER A 348 17.02 -5.82 19.18
CA SER A 348 16.07 -6.96 19.21
C SER A 348 15.36 -7.13 20.56
N GLY A 349 16.07 -6.95 21.68
CA GLY A 349 15.50 -7.08 23.03
C GLY A 349 14.52 -5.94 23.39
N GLU A 350 14.75 -4.72 22.90
CA GLU A 350 13.87 -3.58 23.12
C GLU A 350 12.54 -3.75 22.36
N HIS A 351 12.58 -4.21 21.12
CA HIS A 351 11.38 -4.45 20.33
C HIS A 351 10.44 -5.49 20.97
N LEU A 352 11.02 -6.54 21.56
CA LEU A 352 10.23 -7.56 22.27
C LEU A 352 9.58 -6.97 23.53
N ARG A 353 10.36 -6.21 24.34
CA ARG A 353 9.81 -5.53 25.52
C ARG A 353 8.72 -4.54 25.17
N GLU A 354 8.92 -3.74 24.13
CA GLU A 354 7.92 -2.75 23.69
C GLU A 354 6.67 -3.43 23.13
N ALA A 355 6.82 -4.49 22.35
CA ALA A 355 5.67 -5.26 21.85
C ALA A 355 4.90 -5.98 22.97
N SER A 356 5.58 -6.43 24.02
CA SER A 356 4.94 -7.09 25.17
C SER A 356 4.12 -6.15 26.06
N LYS A 357 4.30 -4.82 25.93
CA LYS A 357 3.43 -3.82 26.59
C LYS A 357 2.00 -3.83 26.04
N LEU A 358 1.81 -4.37 24.83
CA LEU A 358 0.49 -4.53 24.27
C LEU A 358 -0.21 -5.72 24.93
N ARG A 359 -1.12 -5.44 25.84
CA ARG A 359 -2.02 -6.42 26.45
C ARG A 359 -3.46 -6.04 26.16
N LEU A 360 -4.25 -7.02 25.80
CA LEU A 360 -5.71 -6.93 25.74
C LEU A 360 -6.24 -7.88 26.79
N ASP A 361 -7.15 -7.37 27.63
CA ASP A 361 -7.81 -8.18 28.64
C ASP A 361 -8.83 -9.07 27.92
N LEU A 362 -8.63 -10.36 28.01
CA LEU A 362 -9.59 -11.36 27.58
C LEU A 362 -10.11 -12.03 28.84
N ASP A 363 -11.42 -12.13 28.98
CA ASP A 363 -12.00 -12.84 30.10
C ASP A 363 -11.39 -14.24 30.23
N PRO A 364 -10.85 -14.59 31.42
CA PRO A 364 -10.42 -15.94 31.65
C PRO A 364 -11.67 -16.84 31.47
N ARG A 365 -11.49 -17.93 30.79
CA ARG A 365 -12.56 -18.93 30.62
C ARG A 365 -12.88 -19.50 32.00
N ASP A 366 -14.13 -19.38 32.42
CA ASP A 366 -14.71 -20.27 33.42
C ASP A 366 -14.77 -21.73 32.89
#